data_abcefd25e47b668e1ae16b391b2cbd88
#
_entry.id   abcefd25e47b668e1ae16b391b2cbd88
#
_cell.length_a   1.000
_cell.length_b   1.000
_cell.length_c   1.000
_cell.angle_alpha   90.00
_cell.angle_beta   90.00
_cell.angle_gamma   90.00
#
_symmetry.space_group_name_H-M   'P 1'
#
loop_
_entity.id
_entity.type
_entity.pdbx_description
1 polymer ?
#
loop_
_entity_poly.entity_id
_entity_poly.type
_entity_poly.pdbx_seq_one_letter_code
_entity_poly.pdbx_strand_id
1 'polypeptide(L)'
;MAETLSLRGELKGHRGWVTAIAPPLDPTSDVLLSSSRDKTVIVWNLTREEGDYGFARRALRGHSHFVQDVVISSDGQFCLSGSWDGTLRLWDVNTGATTRRFLGHSKDVLSVAFSVDNRQIVSGSRDKTIKLWNTIGECKYTVSEPEGHTEWVSCVRFSPTNKQPIIISAGWDKLIKVWNLSTLKLANNLVGHTGYINTVTVSPDGSLCASGGKDGVAMLWDLQEGKRLYSLDAGDIIHSLCFSPNRYWLCAATQSCIKIWDLESKGLVEELRPEFENVGKKSMPPYATCLAWSADGSTLYSGYTDGNIRVWVVGRAM
;
A
#
# COMPACT_ATOMS: atom_id res chain seq x y z
N MET A 1 24.90 -4.92 -17.15
CA MET A 1 25.20 -4.09 -15.97
C MET A 1 24.04 -4.28 -15.01
N ALA A 2 24.30 -4.57 -13.74
CA ALA A 2 23.26 -4.73 -12.74
C ALA A 2 22.59 -3.37 -12.46
N GLU A 3 21.26 -3.37 -12.34
CA GLU A 3 20.53 -2.19 -11.89
C GLU A 3 20.60 -2.13 -10.34
N THR A 4 20.76 -0.92 -9.81
CA THR A 4 20.83 -0.63 -8.36
C THR A 4 19.94 0.55 -8.03
N LEU A 5 19.52 0.66 -6.76
CA LEU A 5 18.76 1.79 -6.28
C LEU A 5 19.63 2.69 -5.39
N SER A 6 19.64 3.98 -5.70
CA SER A 6 20.37 4.98 -4.91
C SER A 6 19.39 5.94 -4.24
N LEU A 7 19.67 6.29 -2.98
CA LEU A 7 18.91 7.32 -2.26
C LEU A 7 19.19 8.68 -2.91
N ARG A 8 18.14 9.36 -3.36
CA ARG A 8 18.21 10.65 -4.05
C ARG A 8 17.69 11.82 -3.23
N GLY A 9 16.87 11.56 -2.24
CA GLY A 9 16.34 12.61 -1.39
C GLY A 9 15.35 12.11 -0.37
N GLU A 10 14.91 13.06 0.46
CA GLU A 10 13.90 12.83 1.48
C GLU A 10 12.80 13.88 1.38
N LEU A 11 11.55 13.49 1.60
CA LEU A 11 10.42 14.38 1.77
C LEU A 11 10.10 14.47 3.25
N LYS A 12 10.22 15.67 3.82
CA LYS A 12 10.01 15.95 5.25
C LYS A 12 8.78 16.83 5.46
N GLY A 13 7.85 16.40 6.32
CA GLY A 13 6.64 17.19 6.58
C GLY A 13 5.65 16.54 7.54
N HIS A 14 5.58 15.21 7.58
CA HIS A 14 4.75 14.51 8.56
C HIS A 14 5.37 14.56 9.97
N ARG A 15 4.47 14.64 10.98
CA ARG A 15 4.84 14.62 12.41
C ARG A 15 4.56 13.28 13.09
N GLY A 16 4.30 12.26 12.33
CA GLY A 16 4.04 10.89 12.77
C GLY A 16 4.42 9.91 11.68
N TRP A 17 4.32 8.62 11.96
CA TRP A 17 4.66 7.58 11.00
C TRP A 17 3.94 7.81 9.67
N VAL A 18 4.66 7.71 8.57
CA VAL A 18 4.06 7.59 7.24
C VAL A 18 3.42 6.20 7.16
N THR A 19 2.16 6.11 6.76
CA THR A 19 1.40 4.85 6.77
C THR A 19 1.14 4.30 5.38
N ALA A 20 0.99 5.19 4.39
CA ALA A 20 0.85 4.81 2.98
C ALA A 20 1.32 5.94 2.06
N ILE A 21 1.67 5.57 0.84
CA ILE A 21 2.09 6.48 -0.23
C ILE A 21 1.29 6.12 -1.48
N ALA A 22 0.75 7.14 -2.15
CA ALA A 22 0.00 6.99 -3.39
C ALA A 22 0.62 7.88 -4.49
N PRO A 23 1.46 7.31 -5.36
CA PRO A 23 1.94 8.00 -6.55
C PRO A 23 0.84 8.09 -7.61
N PRO A 24 0.85 9.12 -8.47
CA PRO A 24 -0.08 9.23 -9.58
C PRO A 24 0.19 8.15 -10.64
N LEU A 25 -0.83 7.80 -11.41
CA LEU A 25 -0.67 6.91 -12.57
C LEU A 25 -0.04 7.62 -13.78
N ASP A 26 -0.15 8.95 -13.85
CA ASP A 26 0.53 9.75 -14.87
C ASP A 26 1.99 9.97 -14.46
N PRO A 27 2.95 9.43 -15.21
CA PRO A 27 4.39 9.57 -14.88
C PRO A 27 4.89 11.01 -15.02
N THR A 28 4.18 11.87 -15.72
CA THR A 28 4.52 13.29 -15.89
C THR A 28 4.03 14.16 -14.73
N SER A 29 3.16 13.64 -13.88
CA SER A 29 2.62 14.37 -12.74
C SER A 29 3.67 14.53 -11.63
N ASP A 30 3.78 15.74 -11.10
CA ASP A 30 4.66 16.07 -9.98
C ASP A 30 3.96 15.94 -8.61
N VAL A 31 2.77 15.36 -8.57
CA VAL A 31 2.00 15.17 -7.34
C VAL A 31 2.30 13.81 -6.73
N LEU A 32 2.52 13.77 -5.43
CA LEU A 32 2.59 12.55 -4.62
C LEU A 32 1.68 12.73 -3.40
N LEU A 33 1.07 11.64 -2.94
CA LEU A 33 0.26 11.66 -1.73
C LEU A 33 0.85 10.74 -0.68
N SER A 34 0.74 11.13 0.58
CA SER A 34 1.07 10.27 1.71
C SER A 34 0.11 10.45 2.88
N SER A 35 -0.19 9.38 3.57
CA SER A 35 -0.96 9.38 4.81
C SER A 35 -0.07 9.14 6.03
N SER A 36 -0.53 9.58 7.20
CA SER A 36 0.26 9.49 8.41
C SER A 36 -0.57 9.33 9.69
N ARG A 37 0.10 8.82 10.73
CA ARG A 37 -0.40 8.83 12.11
C ARG A 37 -0.53 10.23 12.70
N ASP A 38 -0.07 11.28 12.04
CA ASP A 38 -0.34 12.66 12.41
C ASP A 38 -1.76 13.14 12.05
N LYS A 39 -2.63 12.22 11.57
CA LYS A 39 -4.04 12.43 11.19
C LYS A 39 -4.22 13.21 9.89
N THR A 40 -3.18 13.34 9.08
CA THR A 40 -3.21 14.09 7.83
C THR A 40 -2.87 13.22 6.63
N VAL A 41 -3.31 13.68 5.47
CA VAL A 41 -2.75 13.31 4.17
C VAL A 41 -2.00 14.53 3.64
N ILE A 42 -0.76 14.36 3.21
CA ILE A 42 0.00 15.44 2.57
C ILE A 42 -0.01 15.24 1.06
N VAL A 43 -0.30 16.33 0.37
CA VAL A 43 -0.11 16.49 -1.07
C VAL A 43 1.26 17.12 -1.28
N TRP A 44 2.18 16.37 -1.88
CA TRP A 44 3.54 16.83 -2.18
C TRP A 44 3.61 17.36 -3.61
N ASN A 45 4.51 18.30 -3.85
CA ASN A 45 4.96 18.69 -5.18
C ASN A 45 6.40 18.25 -5.34
N LEU A 46 6.66 17.39 -6.33
CA LEU A 46 7.98 16.83 -6.59
C LEU A 46 8.76 17.78 -7.50
N THR A 47 9.95 18.18 -7.09
CA THR A 47 10.91 18.96 -7.91
C THR A 47 11.86 18.03 -8.66
N ARG A 48 12.07 16.82 -8.11
CA ARG A 48 13.00 15.80 -8.62
C ARG A 48 14.46 16.25 -8.66
N GLU A 49 14.78 17.32 -7.96
CA GLU A 49 16.15 17.83 -7.80
C GLU A 49 16.91 17.02 -6.74
N GLU A 50 18.20 16.86 -6.93
CA GLU A 50 19.05 16.14 -5.97
C GLU A 50 19.15 16.91 -4.66
N GLY A 51 18.84 16.27 -3.54
CA GLY A 51 18.86 16.88 -2.20
C GLY A 51 17.58 17.63 -1.81
N ASP A 52 16.81 18.14 -2.77
CA ASP A 52 15.51 18.79 -2.54
C ASP A 52 14.45 18.17 -3.48
N TYR A 53 14.09 16.93 -3.20
CA TYR A 53 13.25 16.14 -4.11
C TYR A 53 11.81 16.61 -4.21
N GLY A 54 11.35 17.41 -3.25
CA GLY A 54 10.01 17.97 -3.24
C GLY A 54 9.60 18.57 -1.90
N PHE A 55 8.47 19.24 -1.89
CA PHE A 55 7.95 19.92 -0.71
C PHE A 55 6.46 19.64 -0.49
N ALA A 56 6.03 19.77 0.77
CA ALA A 56 4.63 19.64 1.15
C ALA A 56 3.83 20.86 0.60
N ARG A 57 3.02 20.61 -0.42
CA ARG A 57 2.15 21.64 -1.01
C ARG A 57 0.95 21.92 -0.13
N ARG A 58 0.36 20.86 0.45
CA ARG A 58 -0.90 20.96 1.22
C ARG A 58 -1.04 19.79 2.19
N ALA A 59 -1.62 20.05 3.36
CA ALA A 59 -2.05 19.01 4.29
C ALA A 59 -3.58 18.92 4.32
N LEU A 60 -4.14 17.76 3.99
CA LEU A 60 -5.56 17.46 4.07
C LEU A 60 -5.91 17.10 5.51
N ARG A 61 -6.72 17.91 6.14
CA ARG A 61 -7.09 17.78 7.56
C ARG A 61 -8.58 17.51 7.70
N GLY A 62 -8.95 16.67 8.64
CA GLY A 62 -10.36 16.35 8.91
C GLY A 62 -10.57 15.02 9.60
N HIS A 63 -9.66 14.05 9.45
CA HIS A 63 -9.69 12.83 10.25
C HIS A 63 -9.37 13.13 11.72
N SER A 64 -10.09 12.46 12.64
CA SER A 64 -9.90 12.63 14.07
C SER A 64 -8.88 11.68 14.68
N HIS A 65 -8.46 10.65 13.92
CA HIS A 65 -7.47 9.66 14.33
C HIS A 65 -6.47 9.39 13.19
N PHE A 66 -5.51 8.49 13.40
CA PHE A 66 -4.49 8.09 12.43
C PHE A 66 -5.09 7.82 11.06
N VAL A 67 -4.49 8.32 10.01
CA VAL A 67 -4.81 7.93 8.63
C VAL A 67 -3.93 6.74 8.28
N GLN A 68 -4.56 5.60 8.01
CA GLN A 68 -3.84 4.35 7.81
C GLN A 68 -3.50 4.08 6.35
N ASP A 69 -4.36 4.48 5.43
CA ASP A 69 -4.17 4.21 4.01
C ASP A 69 -4.63 5.39 3.16
N VAL A 70 -4.04 5.57 2.00
CA VAL A 70 -4.41 6.56 1.00
C VAL A 70 -4.20 6.00 -0.40
N VAL A 71 -5.14 6.25 -1.28
CA VAL A 71 -5.08 5.92 -2.70
C VAL A 71 -5.51 7.10 -3.55
N ILE A 72 -4.99 7.19 -4.77
CA ILE A 72 -5.30 8.26 -5.72
C ILE A 72 -6.16 7.72 -6.86
N SER A 73 -7.08 8.53 -7.39
CA SER A 73 -7.85 8.18 -8.58
C SER A 73 -6.95 8.19 -9.83
N SER A 74 -7.35 7.45 -10.86
CA SER A 74 -6.56 7.30 -12.10
C SER A 74 -6.31 8.63 -12.82
N ASP A 75 -7.21 9.61 -12.67
CA ASP A 75 -7.08 10.96 -13.22
C ASP A 75 -6.26 11.92 -12.32
N GLY A 76 -5.84 11.46 -11.13
CA GLY A 76 -5.08 12.28 -10.19
C GLY A 76 -5.87 13.40 -9.49
N GLN A 77 -7.18 13.53 -9.74
CA GLN A 77 -7.97 14.63 -9.21
C GLN A 77 -8.49 14.39 -7.80
N PHE A 78 -8.74 13.12 -7.45
CA PHE A 78 -9.28 12.74 -6.15
C PHE A 78 -8.34 11.79 -5.42
N CYS A 79 -8.38 11.84 -4.11
CA CYS A 79 -7.78 10.82 -3.27
C CYS A 79 -8.76 10.34 -2.22
N LEU A 80 -8.59 9.08 -1.83
CA LEU A 80 -9.38 8.42 -0.81
C LEU A 80 -8.49 8.03 0.34
N SER A 81 -8.89 8.35 1.56
CA SER A 81 -8.18 7.98 2.78
C SER A 81 -9.06 7.15 3.71
N GLY A 82 -8.43 6.18 4.38
CA GLY A 82 -9.05 5.38 5.44
C GLY A 82 -8.37 5.64 6.78
N SER A 83 -9.16 5.76 7.84
CA SER A 83 -8.66 6.19 9.15
C SER A 83 -9.12 5.28 10.30
N TRP A 84 -8.35 5.30 11.38
CA TRP A 84 -8.71 4.69 12.66
C TRP A 84 -9.92 5.37 13.33
N ASP A 85 -10.40 6.49 12.80
CA ASP A 85 -11.68 7.08 13.20
C ASP A 85 -12.91 6.31 12.67
N GLY A 86 -12.69 5.19 11.96
CA GLY A 86 -13.75 4.35 11.40
C GLY A 86 -14.34 4.86 10.10
N THR A 87 -13.79 5.93 9.54
CA THR A 87 -14.33 6.58 8.33
C THR A 87 -13.35 6.53 7.17
N LEU A 88 -13.91 6.61 5.95
CA LEU A 88 -13.17 7.00 4.76
C LEU A 88 -13.53 8.43 4.38
N ARG A 89 -12.62 9.11 3.70
CA ARG A 89 -12.85 10.43 3.12
C ARG A 89 -12.35 10.48 1.70
N LEU A 90 -13.18 11.05 0.83
CA LEU A 90 -12.80 11.40 -0.53
C LEU A 90 -12.47 12.90 -0.55
N TRP A 91 -11.33 13.25 -1.12
CA TRP A 91 -10.79 14.60 -1.16
C TRP A 91 -10.55 15.02 -2.59
N ASP A 92 -10.82 16.26 -2.90
CA ASP A 92 -10.30 16.92 -4.09
C ASP A 92 -8.84 17.31 -3.83
N VAL A 93 -7.92 16.78 -4.62
CA VAL A 93 -6.46 16.99 -4.45
C VAL A 93 -6.07 18.44 -4.70
N ASN A 94 -6.75 19.12 -5.62
CA ASN A 94 -6.42 20.48 -6.00
C ASN A 94 -6.92 21.52 -4.98
N THR A 95 -8.14 21.35 -4.48
CA THR A 95 -8.73 22.28 -3.50
C THR A 95 -8.40 21.90 -2.07
N GLY A 96 -8.15 20.61 -1.80
CA GLY A 96 -7.95 20.05 -0.46
C GLY A 96 -9.27 19.86 0.31
N ALA A 97 -10.41 20.04 -0.32
CA ALA A 97 -11.71 19.89 0.31
C ALA A 97 -12.13 18.42 0.41
N THR A 98 -12.77 18.04 1.52
CA THR A 98 -13.49 16.77 1.62
C THR A 98 -14.75 16.84 0.78
N THR A 99 -14.84 16.01 -0.25
CA THR A 99 -16.01 15.92 -1.12
C THR A 99 -17.06 14.95 -0.60
N ARG A 100 -16.63 13.85 0.04
CA ARG A 100 -17.49 12.83 0.63
C ARG A 100 -16.88 12.21 1.88
N ARG A 101 -17.74 11.79 2.79
CA ARG A 101 -17.40 10.94 3.94
C ARG A 101 -18.17 9.62 3.83
N PHE A 102 -17.49 8.54 4.18
CA PHE A 102 -18.05 7.19 4.16
C PHE A 102 -18.17 6.69 5.59
N LEU A 103 -19.39 6.47 6.01
CA LEU A 103 -19.72 6.04 7.38
C LEU A 103 -20.34 4.65 7.34
N GLY A 104 -19.91 3.75 8.23
CA GLY A 104 -20.48 2.41 8.30
C GLY A 104 -19.57 1.37 8.95
N HIS A 105 -18.25 1.55 8.94
CA HIS A 105 -17.38 0.71 9.75
C HIS A 105 -17.54 1.04 11.24
N SER A 106 -17.56 0.00 12.08
CA SER A 106 -17.69 0.15 13.54
C SER A 106 -16.36 0.27 14.26
N LYS A 107 -15.25 0.01 13.56
CA LYS A 107 -13.87 0.13 14.05
C LYS A 107 -12.96 0.73 12.99
N ASP A 108 -11.68 0.82 13.31
CA ASP A 108 -10.62 1.40 12.48
C ASP A 108 -10.64 0.86 11.05
N VAL A 109 -10.58 1.75 10.06
CA VAL A 109 -10.35 1.40 8.67
C VAL A 109 -8.85 1.25 8.45
N LEU A 110 -8.41 0.09 7.98
CA LEU A 110 -7.00 -0.24 7.82
C LEU A 110 -6.52 -0.16 6.37
N SER A 111 -7.40 -0.32 5.40
CA SER A 111 -7.03 -0.32 3.99
C SER A 111 -8.18 0.14 3.11
N VAL A 112 -7.87 0.83 2.03
CA VAL A 112 -8.81 1.32 1.03
C VAL A 112 -8.24 1.11 -0.37
N ALA A 113 -9.12 0.92 -1.36
CA ALA A 113 -8.72 0.85 -2.76
C ALA A 113 -9.83 1.37 -3.68
N PHE A 114 -9.42 1.90 -4.85
CA PHE A 114 -10.28 2.21 -5.98
C PHE A 114 -10.31 1.05 -6.97
N SER A 115 -11.45 0.81 -7.59
CA SER A 115 -11.52 0.03 -8.83
C SER A 115 -10.81 0.76 -9.98
N VAL A 116 -10.41 0.02 -11.00
CA VAL A 116 -9.67 0.57 -12.16
C VAL A 116 -10.44 1.71 -12.85
N ASP A 117 -11.77 1.61 -12.87
CA ASP A 117 -12.66 2.63 -13.46
C ASP A 117 -13.02 3.76 -12.47
N ASN A 118 -12.47 3.76 -11.27
CA ASN A 118 -12.75 4.70 -10.16
C ASN A 118 -14.23 4.77 -9.71
N ARG A 119 -15.08 3.81 -10.11
CA ARG A 119 -16.51 3.83 -9.77
C ARG A 119 -16.84 3.13 -8.47
N GLN A 120 -15.97 2.24 -8.04
CA GLN A 120 -16.15 1.44 -6.84
C GLN A 120 -14.98 1.65 -5.88
N ILE A 121 -15.31 1.54 -4.60
CA ILE A 121 -14.36 1.66 -3.50
C ILE A 121 -14.53 0.42 -2.64
N VAL A 122 -13.41 -0.15 -2.19
CA VAL A 122 -13.39 -1.22 -1.20
C VAL A 122 -12.62 -0.77 0.03
N SER A 123 -13.08 -1.16 1.19
CA SER A 123 -12.40 -0.91 2.47
C SER A 123 -12.35 -2.16 3.34
N GLY A 124 -11.26 -2.31 4.07
CA GLY A 124 -11.07 -3.34 5.08
C GLY A 124 -10.87 -2.72 6.46
N SER A 125 -11.39 -3.35 7.51
CA SER A 125 -11.42 -2.79 8.84
C SER A 125 -11.09 -3.79 9.95
N ARG A 126 -10.74 -3.26 11.13
CA ARG A 126 -10.66 -4.02 12.38
C ARG A 126 -12.00 -4.59 12.84
N ASP A 127 -13.12 -4.14 12.27
CA ASP A 127 -14.43 -4.74 12.52
C ASP A 127 -14.62 -6.09 11.81
N LYS A 128 -13.58 -6.62 11.16
CA LYS A 128 -13.53 -7.90 10.44
C LYS A 128 -14.32 -7.91 9.14
N THR A 129 -14.83 -6.76 8.72
CA THR A 129 -15.65 -6.64 7.52
C THR A 129 -14.89 -6.00 6.38
N ILE A 130 -15.31 -6.35 5.16
CA ILE A 130 -14.97 -5.68 3.93
C ILE A 130 -16.23 -4.98 3.45
N LYS A 131 -16.13 -3.71 3.10
CA LYS A 131 -17.26 -2.94 2.57
C LYS A 131 -16.96 -2.47 1.16
N LEU A 132 -17.97 -2.58 0.31
CA LEU A 132 -17.96 -2.07 -1.06
C LEU A 132 -18.85 -0.83 -1.11
N TRP A 133 -18.32 0.25 -1.67
CA TRP A 133 -18.97 1.55 -1.71
C TRP A 133 -19.03 2.07 -3.15
N ASN A 134 -20.05 2.90 -3.43
CA ASN A 134 -20.00 3.79 -4.59
C ASN A 134 -19.30 5.12 -4.21
N THR A 135 -18.99 5.94 -5.22
CA THR A 135 -18.28 7.21 -5.04
C THR A 135 -19.10 8.31 -4.38
N ILE A 136 -20.40 8.13 -4.24
CA ILE A 136 -21.28 9.08 -3.54
C ILE A 136 -21.43 8.81 -2.04
N GLY A 137 -20.75 7.76 -1.53
CA GLY A 137 -20.67 7.47 -0.10
C GLY A 137 -21.64 6.40 0.41
N GLU A 138 -22.35 5.69 -0.47
CA GLU A 138 -23.26 4.63 -0.08
C GLU A 138 -22.56 3.28 -0.02
N CYS A 139 -22.72 2.56 1.09
CA CYS A 139 -22.30 1.18 1.22
C CYS A 139 -23.25 0.27 0.42
N LYS A 140 -22.73 -0.37 -0.61
CA LYS A 140 -23.50 -1.26 -1.49
C LYS A 140 -23.49 -2.69 -1.01
N TYR A 141 -22.39 -3.13 -0.39
CA TYR A 141 -22.26 -4.48 0.10
C TYR A 141 -21.30 -4.56 1.29
N THR A 142 -21.59 -5.49 2.18
CA THR A 142 -20.73 -5.80 3.33
C THR A 142 -20.45 -7.29 3.36
N VAL A 143 -19.18 -7.66 3.35
CA VAL A 143 -18.73 -9.03 3.58
C VAL A 143 -18.40 -9.18 5.04
N SER A 144 -19.08 -10.12 5.70
CA SER A 144 -18.89 -10.47 7.11
C SER A 144 -18.91 -11.99 7.28
N GLU A 145 -18.77 -12.47 8.49
CA GLU A 145 -18.94 -13.90 8.78
C GLU A 145 -20.30 -14.44 8.27
N PRO A 146 -20.37 -15.70 7.81
CA PRO A 146 -19.33 -16.74 7.91
C PRO A 146 -18.31 -16.75 6.75
N GLU A 147 -18.56 -16.07 5.65
CA GLU A 147 -17.65 -16.10 4.48
C GLU A 147 -16.48 -15.12 4.63
N GLY A 148 -16.65 -14.07 5.43
CA GLY A 148 -15.67 -13.02 5.67
C GLY A 148 -14.48 -13.46 6.51
N HIS A 149 -13.64 -12.50 6.85
CA HIS A 149 -12.52 -12.70 7.77
C HIS A 149 -13.01 -12.85 9.22
N THR A 150 -12.32 -13.71 9.98
CA THR A 150 -12.62 -13.92 11.42
C THR A 150 -11.81 -13.00 12.33
N GLU A 151 -10.84 -12.28 11.75
CA GLU A 151 -10.00 -11.29 12.42
C GLU A 151 -9.89 -10.02 11.56
N TRP A 152 -9.09 -9.04 12.00
CA TRP A 152 -8.91 -7.75 11.32
C TRP A 152 -8.58 -7.93 9.84
N VAL A 153 -9.23 -7.16 8.99
CA VAL A 153 -8.89 -7.05 7.57
C VAL A 153 -7.83 -5.98 7.41
N SER A 154 -6.60 -6.41 7.20
CA SER A 154 -5.43 -5.53 7.19
C SER A 154 -5.18 -4.86 5.83
N CYS A 155 -5.54 -5.52 4.74
CA CYS A 155 -5.29 -5.02 3.40
C CYS A 155 -6.35 -5.49 2.42
N VAL A 156 -6.78 -4.59 1.53
CA VAL A 156 -7.70 -4.88 0.43
C VAL A 156 -7.16 -4.27 -0.85
N ARG A 157 -7.30 -4.97 -1.98
CA ARG A 157 -6.87 -4.49 -3.30
C ARG A 157 -7.86 -4.94 -4.37
N PHE A 158 -8.01 -4.12 -5.41
CA PHE A 158 -8.68 -4.54 -6.65
C PHE A 158 -7.68 -5.17 -7.61
N SER A 159 -8.18 -6.06 -8.46
CA SER A 159 -7.45 -6.47 -9.65
C SER A 159 -7.20 -5.26 -10.57
N PRO A 160 -6.00 -5.13 -11.16
CA PRO A 160 -5.69 -4.04 -12.08
C PRO A 160 -6.36 -4.20 -13.45
N THR A 161 -7.12 -5.28 -13.67
CA THR A 161 -7.77 -5.57 -14.96
C THR A 161 -9.28 -5.73 -14.81
N ASN A 162 -10.04 -5.27 -15.82
CA ASN A 162 -11.50 -5.43 -15.86
C ASN A 162 -11.96 -6.75 -16.49
N LYS A 163 -11.04 -7.59 -16.98
CA LYS A 163 -11.39 -8.86 -17.62
C LYS A 163 -12.02 -9.86 -16.65
N GLN A 164 -11.48 -9.91 -15.44
CA GLN A 164 -12.02 -10.67 -14.32
C GLN A 164 -11.92 -9.78 -13.06
N PRO A 165 -12.92 -8.96 -12.80
CA PRO A 165 -12.86 -8.05 -11.67
C PRO A 165 -12.95 -8.84 -10.36
N ILE A 166 -11.87 -8.81 -9.60
CA ILE A 166 -11.75 -9.44 -8.29
C ILE A 166 -11.29 -8.43 -7.25
N ILE A 167 -11.65 -8.70 -6.00
CA ILE A 167 -11.10 -8.07 -4.81
C ILE A 167 -10.27 -9.11 -4.09
N ILE A 168 -9.11 -8.70 -3.59
CA ILE A 168 -8.24 -9.51 -2.75
C ILE A 168 -8.17 -8.86 -1.39
N SER A 169 -8.39 -9.65 -0.35
CA SER A 169 -8.29 -9.22 1.03
C SER A 169 -7.34 -10.10 1.82
N ALA A 170 -6.61 -9.51 2.74
CA ALA A 170 -5.75 -10.20 3.68
C ALA A 170 -6.10 -9.81 5.11
N GLY A 171 -5.96 -10.73 6.03
CA GLY A 171 -6.36 -10.53 7.42
C GLY A 171 -5.41 -11.09 8.46
N TRP A 172 -5.69 -10.72 9.69
CA TRP A 172 -4.97 -11.24 10.85
C TRP A 172 -5.36 -12.68 11.20
N ASP A 173 -6.40 -13.21 10.55
CA ASP A 173 -6.74 -14.63 10.53
C ASP A 173 -5.78 -15.51 9.71
N LYS A 174 -4.70 -14.92 9.16
CA LYS A 174 -3.64 -15.56 8.36
C LYS A 174 -4.12 -16.02 6.97
N LEU A 175 -5.26 -15.52 6.52
CA LEU A 175 -5.88 -15.89 5.26
C LEU A 175 -5.80 -14.74 4.26
N ILE A 176 -5.66 -15.12 2.99
CA ILE A 176 -5.94 -14.24 1.86
C ILE A 176 -7.21 -14.78 1.19
N LYS A 177 -8.15 -13.91 0.94
CA LYS A 177 -9.41 -14.26 0.30
C LYS A 177 -9.55 -13.52 -1.02
N VAL A 178 -9.95 -14.26 -2.05
CA VAL A 178 -10.19 -13.74 -3.40
C VAL A 178 -11.68 -13.73 -3.65
N TRP A 179 -12.24 -12.57 -3.93
CA TRP A 179 -13.66 -12.33 -4.10
C TRP A 179 -13.97 -12.00 -5.56
N ASN A 180 -14.94 -12.66 -6.13
CA ASN A 180 -15.48 -12.30 -7.44
C ASN A 180 -16.36 -11.06 -7.29
N LEU A 181 -16.03 -9.98 -7.96
CA LEU A 181 -16.75 -8.71 -7.84
C LEU A 181 -18.13 -8.75 -8.50
N SER A 182 -18.33 -9.57 -9.54
CA SER A 182 -19.61 -9.67 -10.23
C SER A 182 -20.66 -10.44 -9.43
N THR A 183 -20.24 -11.47 -8.70
CA THR A 183 -21.13 -12.32 -7.90
C THR A 183 -21.09 -12.01 -6.41
N LEU A 184 -20.09 -11.23 -5.96
CA LEU A 184 -19.79 -10.91 -4.56
C LEU A 184 -19.56 -12.15 -3.69
N LYS A 185 -19.14 -13.26 -4.30
CA LYS A 185 -18.85 -14.53 -3.62
C LYS A 185 -17.36 -14.78 -3.49
N LEU A 186 -17.02 -15.54 -2.45
CA LEU A 186 -15.66 -16.04 -2.27
C LEU A 186 -15.31 -16.98 -3.42
N ALA A 187 -14.26 -16.66 -4.16
CA ALA A 187 -13.72 -17.47 -5.24
C ALA A 187 -12.64 -18.44 -4.73
N ASN A 188 -11.69 -17.94 -3.97
CA ASN A 188 -10.57 -18.71 -3.43
C ASN A 188 -10.22 -18.28 -2.00
N ASN A 189 -9.74 -19.23 -1.24
CA ASN A 189 -9.19 -19.02 0.10
C ASN A 189 -7.73 -19.52 0.09
N LEU A 190 -6.77 -18.60 0.15
CA LEU A 190 -5.35 -18.92 0.03
C LEU A 190 -4.77 -19.09 1.44
N VAL A 191 -4.36 -20.31 1.74
CA VAL A 191 -3.89 -20.74 3.07
C VAL A 191 -2.40 -21.08 3.00
N GLY A 192 -1.62 -20.56 3.95
CA GLY A 192 -0.17 -20.87 4.01
C GLY A 192 0.60 -20.08 5.05
N HIS A 193 0.18 -18.86 5.37
CA HIS A 193 0.84 -18.03 6.38
C HIS A 193 0.68 -18.60 7.79
N THR A 194 1.74 -18.53 8.58
CA THR A 194 1.75 -18.96 10.00
C THR A 194 1.54 -17.80 10.98
N GLY A 195 1.68 -16.56 10.50
CA GLY A 195 1.43 -15.33 11.24
C GLY A 195 0.37 -14.45 10.58
N TYR A 196 -0.05 -13.39 11.26
CA TYR A 196 -0.98 -12.43 10.69
C TYR A 196 -0.39 -11.75 9.45
N ILE A 197 -1.25 -11.44 8.48
CA ILE A 197 -0.87 -10.80 7.22
C ILE A 197 -1.09 -9.29 7.35
N ASN A 198 -0.09 -8.50 7.00
CA ASN A 198 -0.17 -7.04 7.01
C ASN A 198 -0.50 -6.47 5.63
N THR A 199 -0.07 -7.13 4.57
CA THR A 199 -0.08 -6.57 3.23
C THR A 199 -0.35 -7.64 2.18
N VAL A 200 -1.06 -7.24 1.15
CA VAL A 200 -1.26 -8.00 -0.08
C VAL A 200 -1.15 -7.04 -1.25
N THR A 201 -0.55 -7.47 -2.33
CA THR A 201 -0.41 -6.70 -3.56
C THR A 201 -0.66 -7.58 -4.77
N VAL A 202 -1.09 -6.99 -5.88
CA VAL A 202 -1.40 -7.68 -7.13
C VAL A 202 -0.39 -7.25 -8.18
N SER A 203 0.09 -8.20 -8.99
CA SER A 203 0.98 -7.89 -10.10
C SER A 203 0.31 -6.98 -11.13
N PRO A 204 1.06 -6.18 -11.90
CA PRO A 204 0.50 -5.25 -12.88
C PRO A 204 -0.38 -5.90 -13.94
N ASP A 205 -0.11 -7.15 -14.29
CA ASP A 205 -0.89 -7.96 -15.25
C ASP A 205 -2.12 -8.63 -14.62
N GLY A 206 -2.23 -8.60 -13.30
CA GLY A 206 -3.34 -9.21 -12.56
C GLY A 206 -3.26 -10.73 -12.39
N SER A 207 -2.18 -11.38 -12.79
CA SER A 207 -2.03 -12.84 -12.71
C SER A 207 -1.59 -13.34 -11.35
N LEU A 208 -0.77 -12.55 -10.65
CA LEU A 208 -0.14 -12.92 -9.40
C LEU A 208 -0.60 -12.03 -8.24
N CYS A 209 -0.50 -12.60 -7.06
CA CYS A 209 -0.64 -11.88 -5.80
C CYS A 209 0.57 -12.19 -4.91
N ALA A 210 1.05 -11.20 -4.18
CA ALA A 210 2.06 -11.37 -3.14
C ALA A 210 1.49 -10.95 -1.79
N SER A 211 1.80 -11.71 -0.76
CA SER A 211 1.34 -11.47 0.62
C SER A 211 2.47 -11.59 1.62
N GLY A 212 2.41 -10.86 2.72
CA GLY A 212 3.42 -10.89 3.76
C GLY A 212 2.95 -10.29 5.09
N GLY A 213 3.62 -10.67 6.16
CA GLY A 213 3.26 -10.23 7.49
C GLY A 213 4.23 -10.68 8.59
N LYS A 214 3.67 -11.11 9.71
CA LYS A 214 4.39 -11.44 10.94
C LYS A 214 5.37 -12.61 10.81
N ASP A 215 5.08 -13.56 9.95
CA ASP A 215 5.96 -14.73 9.75
C ASP A 215 7.24 -14.42 8.97
N GLY A 216 7.37 -13.20 8.44
CA GLY A 216 8.57 -12.76 7.73
C GLY A 216 8.75 -13.38 6.35
N VAL A 217 7.70 -13.96 5.79
CA VAL A 217 7.75 -14.65 4.50
C VAL A 217 6.85 -13.94 3.49
N ALA A 218 7.41 -13.60 2.33
CA ALA A 218 6.61 -13.14 1.20
C ALA A 218 6.18 -14.37 0.37
N MET A 219 4.88 -14.59 0.27
CA MET A 219 4.32 -15.71 -0.50
C MET A 219 3.73 -15.19 -1.80
N LEU A 220 4.06 -15.87 -2.90
CA LEU A 220 3.51 -15.60 -4.21
C LEU A 220 2.45 -16.65 -4.56
N TRP A 221 1.35 -16.16 -5.12
CA TRP A 221 0.17 -16.95 -5.43
C TRP A 221 -0.26 -16.71 -6.87
N ASP A 222 -0.64 -17.77 -7.55
CA ASP A 222 -1.37 -17.72 -8.81
C ASP A 222 -2.85 -17.44 -8.49
N LEU A 223 -3.38 -16.35 -9.01
CA LEU A 223 -4.75 -15.94 -8.74
C LEU A 223 -5.80 -16.74 -9.52
N GLN A 224 -5.42 -17.28 -10.69
CA GLN A 224 -6.31 -18.08 -11.50
C GLN A 224 -6.48 -19.49 -10.91
N GLU A 225 -5.37 -20.12 -10.52
CA GLU A 225 -5.39 -21.47 -9.95
C GLU A 225 -5.63 -21.48 -8.43
N GLY A 226 -5.46 -20.36 -7.75
CA GLY A 226 -5.57 -20.27 -6.30
C GLY A 226 -4.47 -21.05 -5.55
N LYS A 227 -3.30 -21.18 -6.16
CA LYS A 227 -2.19 -21.98 -5.62
C LYS A 227 -1.00 -21.11 -5.26
N ARG A 228 -0.30 -21.52 -4.21
CA ARG A 228 1.00 -20.95 -3.86
C ARG A 228 2.06 -21.42 -4.87
N LEU A 229 2.76 -20.46 -5.45
CA LEU A 229 3.85 -20.74 -6.38
C LEU A 229 5.16 -20.99 -5.63
N TYR A 230 5.59 -20.05 -4.81
CA TYR A 230 6.79 -20.15 -3.97
C TYR A 230 6.77 -19.09 -2.87
N SER A 231 7.80 -19.13 -2.02
CA SER A 231 7.96 -18.19 -0.91
C SER A 231 9.36 -17.61 -0.90
N LEU A 232 9.48 -16.35 -0.49
CA LEU A 232 10.73 -15.61 -0.32
C LEU A 232 10.88 -15.24 1.16
N ASP A 233 12.00 -15.63 1.75
CA ASP A 233 12.29 -15.33 3.16
C ASP A 233 12.80 -13.88 3.30
N ALA A 234 12.03 -13.07 4.00
CA ALA A 234 12.43 -11.71 4.34
C ALA A 234 13.25 -11.65 5.63
N GLY A 235 13.20 -12.69 6.46
CA GLY A 235 13.92 -12.78 7.73
C GLY A 235 13.39 -11.89 8.85
N ASP A 236 12.38 -11.06 8.59
CA ASP A 236 11.78 -10.14 9.55
C ASP A 236 10.34 -9.79 9.13
N ILE A 237 9.57 -9.21 10.05
CA ILE A 237 8.18 -8.82 9.82
C ILE A 237 8.08 -7.96 8.56
N ILE A 238 7.18 -8.34 7.65
CA ILE A 238 6.87 -7.58 6.46
C ILE A 238 5.72 -6.61 6.77
N HIS A 239 5.97 -5.32 6.51
CA HIS A 239 4.98 -4.26 6.69
C HIS A 239 4.26 -3.90 5.40
N SER A 240 4.96 -3.92 4.27
CA SER A 240 4.43 -3.57 2.96
C SER A 240 5.13 -4.36 1.86
N LEU A 241 4.38 -4.69 0.82
CA LEU A 241 4.86 -5.30 -0.42
C LEU A 241 4.40 -4.47 -1.61
N CYS A 242 5.23 -4.36 -2.63
CA CYS A 242 4.83 -3.80 -3.91
C CYS A 242 5.57 -4.46 -5.08
N PHE A 243 4.86 -4.69 -6.18
CA PHE A 243 5.48 -5.08 -7.44
C PHE A 243 6.02 -3.85 -8.18
N SER A 244 7.15 -4.01 -8.85
CA SER A 244 7.60 -3.01 -9.82
C SER A 244 6.67 -3.02 -11.05
N PRO A 245 6.32 -1.87 -11.62
CA PRO A 245 5.41 -1.81 -12.76
C PRO A 245 6.04 -2.29 -14.08
N ASN A 246 7.37 -2.27 -14.20
CA ASN A 246 8.08 -2.54 -15.47
C ASN A 246 9.22 -3.56 -15.32
N ARG A 247 9.45 -4.12 -14.14
CA ARG A 247 10.44 -5.16 -13.87
C ARG A 247 9.78 -6.32 -13.13
N TYR A 248 10.34 -7.49 -13.25
CA TYR A 248 9.90 -8.65 -12.47
C TYR A 248 10.43 -8.60 -11.03
N TRP A 249 10.26 -7.46 -10.38
CA TRP A 249 10.72 -7.24 -9.01
C TRP A 249 9.57 -7.18 -8.02
N LEU A 250 9.80 -7.80 -6.86
CA LEU A 250 8.97 -7.64 -5.66
C LEU A 250 9.80 -6.96 -4.58
N CYS A 251 9.26 -5.89 -4.03
CA CYS A 251 9.89 -5.14 -2.93
C CYS A 251 9.11 -5.37 -1.64
N ALA A 252 9.84 -5.58 -0.53
CA ALA A 252 9.28 -5.72 0.80
C ALA A 252 9.91 -4.73 1.78
N ALA A 253 9.08 -3.95 2.45
CA ALA A 253 9.48 -3.18 3.62
C ALA A 253 9.45 -4.07 4.85
N THR A 254 10.59 -4.29 5.47
CA THR A 254 10.73 -5.02 6.72
C THR A 254 11.14 -4.10 7.85
N GLN A 255 11.19 -4.61 9.07
CA GLN A 255 11.65 -3.82 10.21
C GLN A 255 13.15 -3.48 10.16
N SER A 256 13.93 -4.25 9.41
CA SER A 256 15.39 -4.07 9.32
C SER A 256 15.86 -3.39 8.04
N CYS A 257 15.17 -3.58 6.92
CA CYS A 257 15.57 -3.06 5.61
C CYS A 257 14.43 -3.14 4.60
N ILE A 258 14.66 -2.62 3.40
CA ILE A 258 13.83 -2.90 2.24
C ILE A 258 14.55 -3.94 1.39
N LYS A 259 13.89 -5.07 1.11
CA LYS A 259 14.41 -6.13 0.26
C LYS A 259 13.78 -6.07 -1.12
N ILE A 260 14.59 -6.30 -2.14
CA ILE A 260 14.15 -6.36 -3.53
C ILE A 260 14.57 -7.71 -4.10
N TRP A 261 13.59 -8.48 -4.56
CA TRP A 261 13.84 -9.77 -5.23
C TRP A 261 13.47 -9.69 -6.70
N ASP A 262 14.26 -10.38 -7.49
CA ASP A 262 13.90 -10.75 -8.85
C ASP A 262 13.06 -12.01 -8.83
N LEU A 263 11.87 -11.95 -9.42
CA LEU A 263 10.88 -13.05 -9.37
C LEU A 263 11.20 -14.18 -10.35
N GLU A 264 11.98 -13.91 -11.39
CA GLU A 264 12.38 -14.91 -12.36
C GLU A 264 13.47 -15.82 -11.78
N SER A 265 14.54 -15.23 -11.27
CA SER A 265 15.63 -15.94 -10.62
C SER A 265 15.35 -16.36 -9.18
N LYS A 266 14.32 -15.75 -8.56
CA LYS A 266 14.00 -15.84 -7.11
C LYS A 266 15.15 -15.37 -6.22
N GLY A 267 16.08 -14.62 -6.79
CA GLY A 267 17.26 -14.10 -6.10
C GLY A 267 17.03 -12.74 -5.48
N LEU A 268 17.79 -12.46 -4.42
CA LEU A 268 17.86 -11.12 -3.84
C LEU A 268 18.66 -10.22 -4.78
N VAL A 269 18.04 -9.13 -5.24
CA VAL A 269 18.70 -8.10 -6.07
C VAL A 269 19.45 -7.14 -5.18
N GLU A 270 18.79 -6.60 -4.15
CA GLU A 270 19.36 -5.56 -3.30
C GLU A 270 18.66 -5.49 -1.93
N GLU A 271 19.40 -4.99 -0.94
CA GLU A 271 18.87 -4.57 0.37
C GLU A 271 19.13 -3.08 0.58
N LEU A 272 18.08 -2.28 0.69
CA LEU A 272 18.18 -0.87 0.97
C LEU A 272 18.18 -0.63 2.48
N ARG A 273 19.27 -0.07 2.99
CA ARG A 273 19.47 0.29 4.40
C ARG A 273 19.90 1.75 4.48
N PRO A 274 18.97 2.68 4.73
CA PRO A 274 19.35 4.07 4.90
C PRO A 274 20.18 4.23 6.17
N GLU A 275 21.18 5.09 6.12
CA GLU A 275 21.94 5.50 7.29
C GLU A 275 21.13 6.51 8.11
N PHE A 276 21.10 6.32 9.42
CA PHE A 276 20.43 7.23 10.34
C PHE A 276 21.47 7.90 11.23
N GLU A 277 21.58 9.22 11.11
CA GLU A 277 22.38 10.00 12.04
C GLU A 277 21.71 10.01 13.43
N ASN A 278 22.50 9.83 14.49
CA ASN A 278 22.08 10.01 15.90
C ASN A 278 21.00 9.06 16.43
N VAL A 279 20.95 7.81 16.00
CA VAL A 279 20.15 6.79 16.72
C VAL A 279 20.83 6.51 18.06
N GLY A 280 20.24 6.98 19.16
CA GLY A 280 20.73 6.70 20.51
C GLY A 280 20.82 5.20 20.76
N LYS A 281 21.84 4.73 21.44
CA LYS A 281 22.15 3.30 21.70
C LYS A 281 21.00 2.45 22.27
N LYS A 282 19.88 3.07 22.66
CA LYS A 282 18.68 2.40 23.23
C LYS A 282 17.40 2.57 22.42
N SER A 283 17.39 3.34 21.33
CA SER A 283 16.21 3.52 20.47
C SER A 283 16.31 2.63 19.25
N MET A 284 15.19 2.02 18.86
CA MET A 284 15.10 1.31 17.58
C MET A 284 15.26 2.31 16.43
N PRO A 285 16.06 1.98 15.40
CA PRO A 285 16.15 2.82 14.22
C PRO A 285 14.80 2.94 13.52
N PRO A 286 14.52 4.03 12.82
CA PRO A 286 13.36 4.14 11.97
C PRO A 286 13.32 3.01 10.93
N TYR A 287 12.12 2.52 10.63
CA TYR A 287 11.93 1.49 9.62
C TYR A 287 10.83 1.85 8.62
N ALA A 288 10.89 1.23 7.44
CA ALA A 288 9.92 1.44 6.39
C ALA A 288 8.59 0.77 6.72
N THR A 289 7.50 1.51 6.56
CA THR A 289 6.12 1.06 6.83
C THR A 289 5.32 0.84 5.57
N CYS A 290 5.69 1.52 4.48
CA CYS A 290 4.98 1.47 3.21
C CYS A 290 5.93 1.72 2.04
N LEU A 291 5.58 1.15 0.89
CA LEU A 291 6.32 1.26 -0.36
C LEU A 291 5.37 1.59 -1.51
N ALA A 292 5.84 2.37 -2.46
CA ALA A 292 5.15 2.59 -3.72
C ALA A 292 6.13 2.92 -4.84
N TRP A 293 5.91 2.38 -6.03
CA TRP A 293 6.66 2.71 -7.24
C TRP A 293 6.01 3.87 -8.00
N SER A 294 6.81 4.72 -8.63
CA SER A 294 6.32 5.62 -9.66
C SER A 294 5.78 4.81 -10.85
N ALA A 295 4.85 5.38 -11.61
CA ALA A 295 4.18 4.68 -12.71
C ALA A 295 5.16 4.19 -13.81
N ASP A 296 6.26 4.92 -14.01
CA ASP A 296 7.32 4.56 -14.96
C ASP A 296 8.33 3.54 -14.40
N GLY A 297 8.23 3.20 -13.10
CA GLY A 297 9.14 2.28 -12.41
C GLY A 297 10.57 2.79 -12.27
N SER A 298 10.80 4.08 -12.41
CA SER A 298 12.12 4.70 -12.20
C SER A 298 12.43 4.98 -10.75
N THR A 299 11.39 5.18 -9.93
CA THR A 299 11.52 5.67 -8.55
C THR A 299 10.70 4.83 -7.58
N LEU A 300 11.32 4.40 -6.49
CA LEU A 300 10.67 3.76 -5.35
C LEU A 300 10.56 4.76 -4.20
N TYR A 301 9.36 4.94 -3.69
CA TYR A 301 9.09 5.74 -2.50
C TYR A 301 8.91 4.83 -1.29
N SER A 302 9.53 5.16 -0.18
CA SER A 302 9.41 4.43 1.08
C SER A 302 9.09 5.37 2.23
N GLY A 303 7.99 5.10 2.93
CA GLY A 303 7.56 5.86 4.10
C GLY A 303 8.08 5.22 5.38
N TYR A 304 8.50 6.04 6.33
CA TYR A 304 9.18 5.61 7.54
C TYR A 304 8.46 6.03 8.82
N THR A 305 8.83 5.38 9.92
CA THR A 305 8.31 5.68 11.27
C THR A 305 8.79 7.02 11.83
N ASP A 306 9.84 7.62 11.24
CA ASP A 306 10.31 8.97 11.57
C ASP A 306 9.51 10.10 10.90
N GLY A 307 8.50 9.75 10.09
CA GLY A 307 7.67 10.72 9.37
C GLY A 307 8.24 11.18 8.03
N ASN A 308 9.37 10.65 7.62
CA ASN A 308 10.02 10.98 6.35
C ASN A 308 9.68 9.96 5.27
N ILE A 309 9.65 10.41 4.03
CA ILE A 309 9.61 9.57 2.84
C ILE A 309 10.98 9.62 2.20
N ARG A 310 11.57 8.45 1.98
CA ARG A 310 12.85 8.31 1.28
C ARG A 310 12.61 7.92 -0.16
N VAL A 311 13.36 8.55 -1.04
CA VAL A 311 13.21 8.45 -2.50
C VAL A 311 14.41 7.74 -3.08
N TRP A 312 14.16 6.60 -3.71
CA TRP A 312 15.18 5.76 -4.31
C TRP A 312 15.01 5.75 -5.81
N VAL A 313 16.07 6.02 -6.54
CA VAL A 313 16.05 6.05 -8.00
C VAL A 313 16.86 4.89 -8.55
N VAL A 314 16.28 4.20 -9.54
CA VAL A 314 16.96 3.11 -10.23
C VAL A 314 18.04 3.70 -11.13
N GLY A 315 19.26 3.22 -10.94
CA GLY A 315 20.43 3.57 -11.74
C GLY A 315 21.15 2.32 -12.25
N ARG A 316 22.19 2.52 -13.03
CA ARG A 316 23.09 1.45 -13.43
C ARG A 316 24.27 1.45 -12.47
N ALA A 317 24.65 0.29 -11.95
CA ALA A 317 25.92 0.18 -11.24
C ALA A 317 27.06 0.63 -12.15
N MET A 318 27.89 1.58 -11.67
CA MET A 318 29.09 2.01 -12.36
C MET A 318 30.14 0.90 -12.43
#